data_40935f2078bd35c64acd47e6a5b6d97f
#
_entry.id   40935f2078bd35c64acd47e6a5b6d97f
#
_cell.length_a   1.000
_cell.length_b   1.000
_cell.length_c   1.000
_cell.angle_alpha   90.00
_cell.angle_beta   90.00
_cell.angle_gamma   90.00
#
_symmetry.space_group_name_H-M   'P 1'
#
loop_
_entity.id
_entity.type
_entity.pdbx_description
1 polymer ?
#
loop_
_entity_poly.entity_id
_entity_poly.type
_entity_poly.pdbx_seq_one_letter_code
_entity_poly.pdbx_strand_id
1 'polypeptide(L)'
;INYDIDEYDERLLRHLALGYTKEMITNLKGMPFGVKSIEKRQNDLINRLFTINERSGVNACRLVTRALELRIIDIDNLEPDEE
;
A
#
# COMPACT_ATOMS: atom_id res chain seq x y z
N ILE A 1 -1.10 15.65 -9.20
CA ILE A 1 0.29 15.16 -9.03
C ILE A 1 0.34 13.66 -9.24
N ASN A 2 1.30 13.22 -10.02
CA ASN A 2 1.49 11.80 -10.29
C ASN A 2 2.55 11.24 -9.35
N TYR A 3 2.15 10.31 -8.49
CA TYR A 3 3.06 9.66 -7.54
C TYR A 3 3.67 8.37 -8.11
N ASP A 4 3.44 8.11 -9.39
CA ASP A 4 3.99 6.93 -10.05
C ASP A 4 3.54 5.63 -9.38
N ILE A 5 2.25 5.57 -9.06
CA ILE A 5 1.62 4.43 -8.39
C ILE A 5 0.93 3.57 -9.44
N ASP A 6 1.30 2.29 -9.52
CA ASP A 6 0.65 1.36 -10.44
C ASP A 6 -0.54 0.67 -9.77
N GLU A 7 -1.24 -0.19 -10.52
CA GLU A 7 -2.43 -0.86 -10.00
C GLU A 7 -2.10 -1.82 -8.86
N TYR A 8 -0.92 -2.42 -8.86
CA TYR A 8 -0.53 -3.33 -7.79
C TYR A 8 -0.23 -2.57 -6.51
N ASP A 9 0.39 -1.40 -6.62
CA ASP A 9 0.63 -0.54 -5.46
C ASP A 9 -0.69 -0.08 -4.85
N GLU A 10 -1.66 0.30 -5.70
CA GLU A 10 -2.98 0.70 -5.22
C GLU A 10 -3.68 -0.45 -4.50
N ARG A 11 -3.65 -1.64 -5.09
CA ARG A 11 -4.23 -2.83 -4.44
C ARG A 11 -3.57 -3.12 -3.11
N LEU A 12 -2.25 -3.04 -3.06
CA LEU A 12 -1.50 -3.26 -1.83
C LEU A 12 -1.96 -2.28 -0.75
N LEU A 13 -2.06 -1.00 -1.09
CA LEU A 13 -2.49 0.02 -0.14
C LEU A 13 -3.91 -0.23 0.35
N ARG A 14 -4.82 -0.62 -0.55
CA ARG A 14 -6.21 -0.90 -0.16
C ARG A 14 -6.28 -2.09 0.80
N HIS A 15 -5.55 -3.16 0.51
CA HIS A 15 -5.56 -4.32 1.39
C HIS A 15 -4.93 -4.02 2.75
N LEU A 16 -3.85 -3.24 2.78
CA LEU A 16 -3.28 -2.79 4.04
C LEU A 16 -4.28 -1.96 4.84
N ALA A 17 -5.04 -1.11 4.15
CA ALA A 17 -6.08 -0.30 4.80
C ALA A 17 -7.19 -1.16 5.40
N LEU A 18 -7.46 -2.31 4.79
CA LEU A 18 -8.45 -3.25 5.30
C LEU A 18 -7.91 -4.14 6.44
N GLY A 19 -6.64 -3.98 6.80
CA GLY A 19 -6.05 -4.73 7.88
C GLY A 19 -5.37 -6.03 7.48
N TYR A 20 -5.17 -6.25 6.19
CA TYR A 20 -4.49 -7.46 5.73
C TYR A 20 -3.01 -7.41 6.07
N THR A 21 -2.46 -8.53 6.51
CA THR A 21 -1.02 -8.67 6.70
C THR A 21 -0.34 -8.93 5.35
N LYS A 22 0.97 -8.79 5.33
CA LYS A 22 1.76 -9.10 4.12
C LYS A 22 1.52 -10.54 3.68
N GLU A 23 1.47 -11.46 4.62
CA GLU A 23 1.25 -12.87 4.33
C GLU A 23 -0.13 -13.11 3.72
N MET A 24 -1.14 -12.44 4.23
CA MET A 24 -2.50 -12.54 3.68
C MET A 24 -2.53 -12.01 2.25
N ILE A 25 -1.84 -10.91 2.00
CA ILE A 25 -1.81 -10.28 0.68
C ILE A 25 -1.12 -11.20 -0.34
N THR A 26 -0.06 -11.90 0.05
CA THR A 26 0.65 -12.79 -0.88
C THR A 26 -0.23 -13.94 -1.36
N ASN A 27 -1.28 -14.27 -0.62
CA ASN A 27 -2.18 -15.38 -0.98
C ASN A 27 -3.39 -14.94 -1.80
N LEU A 28 -3.48 -13.65 -2.12
CA LEU A 28 -4.60 -13.13 -2.89
C LEU A 28 -4.40 -13.37 -4.39
N LYS A 29 -5.49 -13.64 -5.08
CA LYS A 29 -5.46 -13.69 -6.54
C LYS A 29 -5.15 -12.30 -7.08
N GLY A 30 -4.37 -12.25 -8.14
CA GLY A 30 -4.00 -10.98 -8.75
C GLY A 30 -2.85 -10.26 -8.05
N MET A 31 -2.27 -10.87 -7.02
CA MET A 31 -1.08 -10.34 -6.34
C MET A 31 0.05 -11.35 -6.47
N PRO A 32 0.78 -11.32 -7.58
CA PRO A 32 1.79 -12.35 -7.88
C PRO A 32 3.12 -12.13 -7.16
N PHE A 33 3.09 -11.54 -5.98
CA PHE A 33 4.30 -11.17 -5.26
C PHE A 33 4.41 -11.94 -3.95
N GLY A 34 5.62 -12.37 -3.61
CA GLY A 34 5.91 -12.93 -2.30
C GLY A 34 6.06 -11.84 -1.25
N VAL A 35 6.24 -12.26 0.02
CA VAL A 35 6.36 -11.35 1.15
C VAL A 35 7.48 -10.33 0.94
N LYS A 36 8.64 -10.77 0.48
CA LYS A 36 9.79 -9.87 0.27
C LYS A 36 9.50 -8.82 -0.80
N SER A 37 8.82 -9.21 -1.86
CA SER A 37 8.45 -8.27 -2.91
C SER A 37 7.45 -7.24 -2.40
N ILE A 38 6.52 -7.65 -1.56
CA ILE A 38 5.56 -6.74 -0.95
C ILE A 38 6.27 -5.77 0.00
N GLU A 39 7.22 -6.27 0.79
CA GLU A 39 8.02 -5.41 1.66
C GLU A 39 8.79 -4.36 0.85
N LYS A 40 9.37 -4.78 -0.27
CA LYS A 40 10.08 -3.85 -1.14
C LYS A 40 9.14 -2.79 -1.70
N ARG A 41 7.95 -3.20 -2.14
CA ARG A 41 6.96 -2.24 -2.64
C ARG A 41 6.52 -1.26 -1.56
N GLN A 42 6.32 -1.74 -0.33
CA GLN A 42 6.01 -0.85 0.79
C GLN A 42 7.12 0.17 1.01
N ASN A 43 8.37 -0.27 1.01
CA ASN A 43 9.49 0.65 1.20
C ASN A 43 9.57 1.67 0.07
N ASP A 44 9.35 1.24 -1.16
CA ASP A 44 9.34 2.15 -2.31
C ASP A 44 8.23 3.18 -2.18
N LEU A 45 7.05 2.77 -1.72
CA LEU A 45 5.93 3.68 -1.49
C LEU A 45 6.25 4.69 -0.39
N ILE A 46 6.87 4.24 0.68
CA ILE A 46 7.29 5.15 1.75
C ILE A 46 8.27 6.18 1.20
N ASN A 47 9.20 5.75 0.36
CA ASN A 47 10.17 6.67 -0.24
C ASN A 47 9.53 7.68 -1.19
N ARG A 48 8.42 7.30 -1.83
CA ARG A 48 7.71 8.20 -2.75
C ARG A 48 6.76 9.14 -2.03
N LEU A 49 6.13 8.69 -0.97
CA LEU A 49 5.03 9.43 -0.33
C LEU A 49 5.45 10.22 0.90
N PHE A 50 6.65 10.00 1.39
CA PHE A 50 7.17 10.69 2.57
C PHE A 50 8.49 11.38 2.26
N THR A 51 8.70 12.56 2.86
CA THR A 51 9.99 13.22 2.76
C THR A 51 11.03 12.46 3.59
N ILE A 52 12.30 12.74 3.34
CA ILE A 52 13.38 12.06 4.05
C ILE A 52 13.27 12.23 5.57
N ASN A 53 12.77 13.40 6.01
CA ASN A 53 12.61 13.68 7.43
C ASN A 53 11.42 12.94 8.05
N GLU A 54 10.48 12.49 7.23
CA GLU A 54 9.27 11.83 7.70
C GLU A 54 9.37 10.32 7.72
N ARG A 55 10.41 9.75 7.15
CA ARG A 55 10.48 8.30 6.93
C ARG A 55 10.76 7.48 8.18
N SER A 56 11.35 8.09 9.19
CA SER A 56 11.68 7.38 10.41
C SER A 56 10.42 6.91 11.13
N GLY A 57 10.34 5.63 11.42
CA GLY A 57 9.22 5.06 12.16
C GLY A 57 7.93 4.90 11.38
N VAL A 58 7.97 5.05 10.04
CA VAL A 58 6.78 4.84 9.23
C VAL A 58 6.47 3.35 9.18
N ASN A 59 5.23 3.01 9.54
CA ASN A 59 4.71 1.65 9.45
C ASN A 59 3.55 1.60 8.45
N ALA A 60 2.95 0.41 8.31
CA ALA A 60 1.86 0.22 7.35
C ALA A 60 0.68 1.15 7.64
N CYS A 61 0.36 1.37 8.91
CA CYS A 61 -0.75 2.25 9.30
C CYS A 61 -0.50 3.68 8.84
N ARG A 62 0.71 4.17 9.04
CA ARG A 62 1.10 5.51 8.65
C ARG A 62 1.09 5.65 7.13
N LEU A 63 1.57 4.63 6.43
CA LEU A 63 1.56 4.60 4.96
C LEU A 63 0.12 4.67 4.43
N VAL A 64 -0.79 3.90 5.00
CA VAL A 64 -2.20 3.91 4.62
C VAL A 64 -2.80 5.29 4.86
N THR A 65 -2.52 5.89 6.02
CA THR A 65 -3.02 7.23 6.33
C THR A 65 -2.57 8.25 5.29
N ARG A 66 -1.30 8.18 4.91
CA ARG A 66 -0.78 9.10 3.89
C ARG A 66 -1.46 8.86 2.54
N ALA A 67 -1.68 7.60 2.16
CA ALA A 67 -2.34 7.28 0.90
C ALA A 67 -3.78 7.83 0.87
N LEU A 68 -4.47 7.77 2.00
CA LEU A 68 -5.81 8.36 2.11
C LEU A 68 -5.76 9.87 2.01
N GLU A 69 -4.80 10.51 2.68
CA GLU A 69 -4.63 11.96 2.63
C GLU A 69 -4.39 12.46 1.21
N LEU A 70 -3.60 11.70 0.45
CA LEU A 70 -3.25 12.07 -0.92
C LEU A 70 -4.27 11.58 -1.93
N ARG A 71 -5.32 10.92 -1.48
CA ARG A 71 -6.39 10.37 -2.32
C ARG A 71 -5.92 9.33 -3.33
N ILE A 72 -4.84 8.66 -3.02
CA ILE A 72 -4.37 7.53 -3.81
C ILE A 72 -5.35 6.37 -3.64
N ILE A 73 -5.87 6.19 -2.42
CA ILE A 73 -6.97 5.27 -2.13
C ILE A 73 -8.09 6.06 -1.47
N ASP A 74 -9.30 5.50 -1.53
CA ASP A 74 -10.49 6.17 -1.03
C ASP A 74 -11.13 5.28 0.05
N ILE A 75 -11.38 5.85 1.22
CA ILE A 75 -11.96 5.11 2.33
C ILE A 75 -13.31 4.50 1.97
N ASP A 76 -14.03 5.12 1.04
CA ASP A 76 -15.33 4.61 0.59
C ASP A 76 -15.20 3.50 -0.46
N ASN A 77 -14.01 3.17 -0.90
CA ASN A 77 -13.76 2.23 -1.97
C ASN A 77 -12.57 1.31 -1.67
N LEU A 78 -12.53 0.79 -0.44
CA LEU A 78 -11.47 -0.12 0.00
C LEU A 78 -11.81 -1.58 -0.22
N GLU A 79 -13.06 -1.90 -0.59
CA GLU A 79 -13.47 -3.28 -0.77
C GLU A 79 -12.54 -4.01 -1.73
N PRO A 80 -12.10 -5.21 -1.39
CA PRO A 80 -11.25 -5.97 -2.31
C PRO A 80 -12.06 -6.32 -3.56
N ASP A 81 -11.35 -6.39 -4.68
CA ASP A 81 -11.96 -6.83 -5.94
C ASP A 81 -12.48 -8.25 -5.75
N GLU A 82 -13.60 -8.54 -6.40
CA GLU A 82 -14.14 -9.88 -6.36
C GLU A 82 -13.19 -10.88 -7.01
N GLU A 83 -13.05 -12.01 -6.40
CA GLU A 83 -12.14 -13.03 -6.87
C GLU A 83 -12.86 -14.12 -7.61
#